data_e20d0bd1aade406168e9f5e37cd3f1b1
#
_entry.id   e20d0bd1aade406168e9f5e37cd3f1b1
#
_cell.length_a   1.000
_cell.length_b   1.000
_cell.length_c   1.000
_cell.angle_alpha   90.00
_cell.angle_beta   90.00
_cell.angle_gamma   90.00
#
_symmetry.space_group_name_H-M   'P 1'
#
loop_
_entity.id
_entity.type
_entity.pdbx_description
1 polymer ?
#
loop_
_entity_poly.entity_id
_entity_poly.type
_entity_poly.pdbx_seq_one_letter_code
_entity_poly.pdbx_strand_id
1 'polypeptide(L)'
;AIKHGADVIVSGAGLPLDLPELVKMGMKLRKELFEEAPQKIYNKCKEFVTKIAPIVSSAKSASVILRLWDRNYKSTADMVVIEGPLAGGHLGFSNNDLHRLGADTKIVSKTYLKEIFDKEIEDIIKVVSEYENKYEKKIPVIVAGGIYNKNDVSHAFKLGAAGVQVGTRFVTTHECDAPLAYKEAYINAKEEEIRITVSPAGLPGRAIENEFLRRLDKGNIPVRKCYDCLSKCNRVDIPYCITDALISAARGDVDNALLFCGANA
;
A
#
# COMPACT_ATOMS: atom_id res chain seq x y z
N ALA A 1 12.19 -7.97 -8.64
CA ALA A 1 12.41 -6.53 -8.53
C ALA A 1 13.86 -6.22 -8.15
N ILE A 2 14.36 -6.61 -6.97
CA ILE A 2 15.70 -6.28 -6.45
C ILE A 2 16.81 -6.73 -7.39
N LYS A 3 16.76 -7.99 -7.85
CA LYS A 3 17.70 -8.57 -8.83
C LYS A 3 17.83 -7.72 -10.11
N HIS A 4 16.73 -7.05 -10.50
CA HIS A 4 16.65 -6.24 -11.72
C HIS A 4 16.77 -4.73 -11.47
N GLY A 5 17.18 -4.32 -10.28
CA GLY A 5 17.59 -2.94 -10.00
C GLY A 5 16.49 -2.03 -9.45
N ALA A 6 15.49 -2.58 -8.75
CA ALA A 6 14.56 -1.72 -8.03
C ALA A 6 15.30 -0.86 -7.00
N ASP A 7 15.06 0.45 -7.03
CA ASP A 7 15.69 1.41 -6.12
C ASP A 7 15.12 1.33 -4.71
N VAL A 8 13.81 1.14 -4.61
CA VAL A 8 13.08 1.07 -3.34
C VAL A 8 12.06 -0.06 -3.40
N ILE A 9 11.92 -0.80 -2.32
CA ILE A 9 10.81 -1.72 -2.10
C ILE A 9 9.91 -1.14 -1.02
N VAL A 10 8.72 -0.73 -1.40
CA VAL A 10 7.64 -0.35 -0.47
C VAL A 10 6.78 -1.59 -0.24
N SER A 11 6.64 -2.02 1.01
CA SER A 11 5.96 -3.27 1.36
C SER A 11 4.89 -3.07 2.41
N GLY A 12 3.68 -3.52 2.10
CA GLY A 12 2.49 -3.47 2.95
C GLY A 12 1.64 -4.73 2.81
N ALA A 13 0.36 -4.62 3.14
CA ALA A 13 -0.61 -5.72 3.16
C ALA A 13 -0.17 -6.88 4.09
N GLY A 14 0.29 -6.53 5.27
CA GLY A 14 0.82 -7.42 6.31
C GLY A 14 2.10 -6.88 6.92
N LEU A 15 2.69 -7.63 7.84
CA LEU A 15 3.96 -7.25 8.47
C LEU A 15 5.12 -7.81 7.64
N PRO A 16 5.94 -6.99 6.95
CA PRO A 16 7.03 -7.43 6.09
C PRO A 16 8.27 -7.83 6.92
N LEU A 17 8.13 -8.83 7.79
CA LEU A 17 9.14 -9.16 8.81
C LEU A 17 10.48 -9.59 8.21
N ASP A 18 10.47 -10.30 7.08
CA ASP A 18 11.67 -10.85 6.44
C ASP A 18 12.22 -9.96 5.30
N LEU A 19 11.65 -8.78 5.11
CA LEU A 19 12.05 -7.90 4.00
C LEU A 19 13.56 -7.56 3.99
N PRO A 20 14.23 -7.28 5.13
CA PRO A 20 15.68 -7.04 5.11
C PRO A 20 16.49 -8.22 4.57
N GLU A 21 16.11 -9.46 4.91
CA GLU A 21 16.78 -10.66 4.41
C GLU A 21 16.49 -10.89 2.93
N LEU A 22 15.26 -10.70 2.50
CA LEU A 22 14.86 -10.82 1.09
C LEU A 22 15.62 -9.81 0.21
N VAL A 23 15.84 -8.59 0.71
CA VAL A 23 16.65 -7.58 0.00
C VAL A 23 18.09 -8.02 -0.07
N LYS A 24 18.69 -8.50 1.02
CA LYS A 24 20.06 -9.01 1.06
C LYS A 24 20.27 -10.17 0.07
N MET A 25 19.33 -11.13 0.04
CA MET A 25 19.36 -12.23 -0.93
C MET A 25 19.24 -11.72 -2.38
N GLY A 26 18.30 -10.82 -2.64
CA GLY A 26 18.10 -10.21 -3.96
C GLY A 26 19.32 -9.42 -4.44
N MET A 27 20.01 -8.72 -3.53
CA MET A 27 21.25 -8.01 -3.82
C MET A 27 22.40 -8.97 -4.16
N LYS A 28 22.48 -10.13 -3.48
CA LYS A 28 23.45 -11.18 -3.81
C LYS A 28 23.19 -11.70 -5.23
N LEU A 29 21.96 -12.10 -5.54
CA LEU A 29 21.59 -12.56 -6.89
C LEU A 29 21.84 -11.51 -7.96
N ARG A 30 21.69 -10.22 -7.64
CA ARG A 30 22.03 -9.12 -8.55
C ARG A 30 23.50 -9.05 -8.84
N LYS A 31 24.37 -9.20 -7.83
CA LYS A 31 25.83 -9.22 -8.02
C LYS A 31 26.24 -10.38 -8.95
N GLU A 32 25.74 -11.59 -8.67
CA GLU A 32 26.00 -12.76 -9.50
C GLU A 32 25.57 -12.54 -10.96
N LEU A 33 24.41 -11.93 -11.20
CA LEU A 33 23.91 -11.64 -12.54
C LEU A 33 24.83 -10.69 -13.34
N PHE A 34 25.53 -9.79 -12.67
CA PHE A 34 26.40 -8.77 -13.30
C PHE A 34 27.88 -9.06 -13.20
N GLU A 35 28.29 -10.22 -12.67
CA GLU A 35 29.72 -10.61 -12.59
C GLU A 35 30.40 -10.66 -13.96
N GLU A 36 29.67 -11.06 -15.00
CA GLU A 36 30.16 -11.11 -16.39
C GLU A 36 29.93 -9.80 -17.17
N ALA A 37 29.32 -8.78 -16.54
CA ALA A 37 29.05 -7.51 -17.21
C ALA A 37 30.31 -6.65 -17.34
N PRO A 38 30.36 -5.74 -18.34
CA PRO A 38 31.45 -4.78 -18.45
C PRO A 38 31.72 -4.05 -17.12
N GLN A 39 33.00 -3.87 -16.76
CA GLN A 39 33.43 -3.36 -15.43
C GLN A 39 32.70 -2.08 -14.98
N LYS A 40 32.39 -1.17 -15.92
CA LYS A 40 31.66 0.07 -15.63
C LYS A 40 30.22 -0.21 -15.14
N ILE A 41 29.53 -1.21 -15.73
CA ILE A 41 28.17 -1.62 -15.34
C ILE A 41 28.22 -2.36 -14.01
N TYR A 42 29.16 -3.28 -13.84
CA TYR A 42 29.38 -4.02 -12.61
C TYR A 42 29.61 -3.09 -11.41
N ASN A 43 30.51 -2.12 -11.52
CA ASN A 43 30.80 -1.16 -10.46
C ASN A 43 29.54 -0.37 -10.06
N LYS A 44 28.79 0.14 -11.04
CA LYS A 44 27.54 0.86 -10.77
C LYS A 44 26.48 -0.01 -10.06
N CYS A 45 26.39 -1.29 -10.42
CA CYS A 45 25.46 -2.23 -9.78
C CYS A 45 25.94 -2.67 -8.39
N LYS A 46 27.23 -2.75 -8.15
CA LYS A 46 27.81 -3.17 -6.86
C LYS A 46 27.60 -2.13 -5.75
N GLU A 47 27.63 -0.85 -6.09
CA GLU A 47 27.47 0.26 -5.12
C GLU A 47 26.01 0.53 -4.76
N PHE A 48 25.08 0.08 -5.60
CA PHE A 48 23.67 0.34 -5.41
C PHE A 48 23.03 -0.61 -4.38
N VAL A 49 22.38 -0.03 -3.36
CA VAL A 49 21.63 -0.77 -2.35
C VAL A 49 20.15 -0.45 -2.47
N THR A 50 19.33 -1.46 -2.73
CA THR A 50 17.86 -1.32 -2.72
C THR A 50 17.39 -0.89 -1.33
N LYS A 51 16.65 0.21 -1.26
CA LYS A 51 16.08 0.77 -0.04
C LYS A 51 14.79 0.04 0.34
N ILE A 52 14.47 0.04 1.63
CA ILE A 52 13.28 -0.65 2.17
C ILE A 52 12.39 0.32 2.93
N ALA A 53 11.08 0.23 2.65
CA ALA A 53 10.06 1.07 3.24
C ALA A 53 8.85 0.22 3.66
N PRO A 54 8.64 -0.05 4.95
CA PRO A 54 7.41 -0.68 5.41
C PRO A 54 6.24 0.31 5.37
N ILE A 55 5.05 -0.21 5.04
CA ILE A 55 3.79 0.52 5.24
C ILE A 55 3.25 0.15 6.62
N VAL A 56 2.87 1.16 7.39
CA VAL A 56 2.32 1.02 8.74
C VAL A 56 1.06 1.86 8.90
N SER A 57 0.11 1.40 9.72
CA SER A 57 -1.13 2.12 10.01
C SER A 57 -1.26 2.45 11.51
N SER A 58 -0.26 2.10 12.33
CA SER A 58 -0.23 2.39 13.76
C SER A 58 1.19 2.42 14.31
N ALA A 59 1.38 3.14 15.43
CA ALA A 59 2.63 3.16 16.19
C ALA A 59 3.02 1.75 16.68
N LYS A 60 2.01 0.93 16.99
CA LYS A 60 2.22 -0.48 17.37
C LYS A 60 2.82 -1.28 16.22
N SER A 61 2.28 -1.17 14.98
CA SER A 61 2.82 -1.88 13.82
C SER A 61 4.22 -1.40 13.46
N ALA A 62 4.48 -0.08 13.49
CA ALA A 62 5.80 0.49 13.30
C ALA A 62 6.82 -0.07 14.32
N SER A 63 6.48 -0.04 15.62
CA SER A 63 7.32 -0.58 16.69
C SER A 63 7.61 -2.07 16.50
N VAL A 64 6.61 -2.87 16.13
CA VAL A 64 6.80 -4.32 15.92
C VAL A 64 7.75 -4.59 14.77
N ILE A 65 7.54 -3.94 13.61
CA ILE A 65 8.38 -4.15 12.42
C ILE A 65 9.82 -3.71 12.69
N LEU A 66 10.02 -2.48 13.15
CA LEU A 66 11.36 -1.93 13.36
C LEU A 66 12.13 -2.70 14.44
N ARG A 67 11.46 -3.09 15.54
CA ARG A 67 12.06 -3.93 16.59
C ARG A 67 12.49 -5.31 16.09
N LEU A 68 11.66 -5.95 15.24
CA LEU A 68 11.99 -7.27 14.70
C LEU A 68 13.10 -7.18 13.65
N TRP A 69 13.14 -6.15 12.83
CA TRP A 69 14.22 -5.91 11.90
C TRP A 69 15.55 -5.64 12.62
N ASP A 70 15.51 -4.80 13.66
CA ASP A 70 16.68 -4.54 14.51
C ASP A 70 17.18 -5.83 15.19
N ARG A 71 16.28 -6.58 15.85
CA ARG A 71 16.64 -7.78 16.59
C ARG A 71 17.21 -8.88 15.68
N ASN A 72 16.53 -9.17 14.58
CA ASN A 72 16.82 -10.32 13.74
C ASN A 72 17.91 -10.05 12.69
N TYR A 73 17.95 -8.83 12.17
CA TYR A 73 18.79 -8.49 11.00
C TYR A 73 19.79 -7.37 11.25
N LYS A 74 19.78 -6.75 12.44
CA LYS A 74 20.58 -5.56 12.75
C LYS A 74 20.37 -4.47 11.68
N SER A 75 19.12 -4.24 11.32
CA SER A 75 18.70 -3.36 10.24
C SER A 75 17.52 -2.50 10.65
N THR A 76 17.33 -1.39 9.96
CA THR A 76 16.16 -0.51 10.10
C THR A 76 15.64 -0.09 8.73
N ALA A 77 14.51 0.62 8.71
CA ALA A 77 13.91 1.16 7.49
C ALA A 77 14.77 2.27 6.87
N ASP A 78 14.67 2.44 5.55
CA ASP A 78 15.22 3.59 4.84
C ASP A 78 14.20 4.73 4.73
N MET A 79 12.92 4.42 4.80
CA MET A 79 11.78 5.33 5.01
C MET A 79 10.62 4.54 5.60
N VAL A 80 9.60 5.22 6.10
CA VAL A 80 8.35 4.60 6.57
C VAL A 80 7.18 5.27 5.87
N VAL A 81 6.24 4.48 5.35
CA VAL A 81 4.99 5.00 4.79
C VAL A 81 3.86 4.78 5.80
N ILE A 82 3.20 5.85 6.21
CA ILE A 82 2.02 5.79 7.08
C ILE A 82 0.78 5.74 6.20
N GLU A 83 0.00 4.67 6.33
CA GLU A 83 -1.27 4.54 5.63
C GLU A 83 -2.43 4.90 6.56
N GLY A 84 -3.12 6.00 6.24
CA GLY A 84 -4.30 6.47 6.98
C GLY A 84 -5.60 5.75 6.60
N PRO A 85 -6.66 5.93 7.41
CA PRO A 85 -7.95 5.24 7.22
C PRO A 85 -8.71 5.63 5.95
N LEU A 86 -8.30 6.70 5.26
CA LEU A 86 -8.86 7.15 3.98
C LEU A 86 -8.10 6.61 2.76
N ALA A 87 -7.15 5.71 2.96
CA ALA A 87 -6.40 5.08 1.87
C ALA A 87 -7.30 4.23 0.96
N GLY A 88 -6.78 3.91 -0.21
CA GLY A 88 -7.40 3.02 -1.19
C GLY A 88 -6.74 1.65 -1.25
N GLY A 89 -7.39 0.71 -1.88
CA GLY A 89 -6.91 -0.66 -1.95
C GLY A 89 -7.05 -1.38 -0.61
N HIS A 90 -6.15 -2.32 -0.34
CA HIS A 90 -6.11 -3.01 0.95
C HIS A 90 -5.75 -2.03 2.06
N LEU A 91 -6.46 -2.13 3.17
CA LEU A 91 -6.28 -1.26 4.34
C LEU A 91 -5.58 -2.02 5.46
N GLY A 92 -4.61 -1.38 6.09
CA GLY A 92 -3.88 -1.90 7.25
C GLY A 92 -4.66 -1.83 8.56
N PHE A 93 -5.99 -1.78 8.49
CA PHE A 93 -6.94 -1.71 9.60
C PHE A 93 -7.81 -2.96 9.62
N SER A 94 -8.25 -3.40 10.80
CA SER A 94 -9.32 -4.39 10.88
C SER A 94 -10.68 -3.76 10.56
N ASN A 95 -11.68 -4.58 10.20
CA ASN A 95 -13.06 -4.09 10.01
C ASN A 95 -13.58 -3.39 11.28
N ASN A 96 -13.25 -3.92 12.47
CA ASN A 96 -13.63 -3.31 13.74
C ASN A 96 -12.97 -1.94 13.95
N ASP A 97 -11.70 -1.78 13.54
CA ASP A 97 -11.03 -0.48 13.62
C ASP A 97 -11.64 0.53 12.65
N LEU A 98 -11.94 0.12 11.40
CA LEU A 98 -12.60 0.98 10.43
C LEU A 98 -13.99 1.41 10.91
N HIS A 99 -14.74 0.47 11.49
CA HIS A 99 -16.07 0.77 12.06
C HIS A 99 -15.96 1.74 13.25
N ARG A 100 -15.05 1.48 14.18
CA ARG A 100 -14.81 2.35 15.35
C ARG A 100 -14.40 3.76 14.95
N LEU A 101 -13.60 3.89 13.90
CA LEU A 101 -13.20 5.18 13.33
C LEU A 101 -14.32 5.83 12.50
N GLY A 102 -15.35 5.07 12.11
CA GLY A 102 -16.38 5.51 11.15
C GLY A 102 -15.87 5.62 9.72
N ALA A 103 -14.74 4.99 9.42
CA ALA A 103 -14.12 5.02 8.09
C ALA A 103 -14.82 4.13 7.06
N ASP A 104 -15.70 3.26 7.51
CA ASP A 104 -16.59 2.39 6.72
C ASP A 104 -17.99 2.96 6.52
N THR A 105 -18.28 4.13 7.13
CA THR A 105 -19.57 4.79 7.07
C THR A 105 -19.50 6.14 6.38
N LYS A 106 -20.65 6.62 5.89
CA LYS A 106 -20.82 7.96 5.29
C LYS A 106 -21.08 9.05 6.34
N ILE A 107 -21.26 8.65 7.61
CA ILE A 107 -21.70 9.55 8.69
C ILE A 107 -20.56 10.42 9.20
N VAL A 108 -19.34 9.89 9.19
CA VAL A 108 -18.17 10.60 9.74
C VAL A 108 -17.47 11.37 8.62
N SER A 109 -17.24 12.67 8.84
CA SER A 109 -16.57 13.51 7.84
C SER A 109 -15.12 13.08 7.61
N LYS A 110 -14.65 13.16 6.37
CA LYS A 110 -13.25 12.88 6.02
C LYS A 110 -12.27 13.78 6.79
N THR A 111 -12.65 15.02 7.10
CA THR A 111 -11.86 15.94 7.91
C THR A 111 -11.69 15.42 9.32
N TYR A 112 -12.77 14.98 9.97
CA TYR A 112 -12.73 14.41 11.32
C TYR A 112 -11.87 13.13 11.37
N LEU A 113 -11.94 12.27 10.36
CA LEU A 113 -11.09 11.08 10.26
C LEU A 113 -9.60 11.43 10.15
N LYS A 114 -9.25 12.51 9.46
CA LYS A 114 -7.87 12.99 9.39
C LYS A 114 -7.40 13.47 10.75
N GLU A 115 -8.20 14.30 11.44
CA GLU A 115 -7.86 14.85 12.76
C GLU A 115 -7.67 13.75 13.83
N ILE A 116 -8.53 12.73 13.84
CA ILE A 116 -8.36 11.58 14.75
C ILE A 116 -7.05 10.85 14.47
N PHE A 117 -6.65 10.75 13.21
CA PHE A 117 -5.47 10.02 12.80
C PHE A 117 -4.16 10.82 13.00
N ASP A 118 -4.24 12.13 13.22
CA ASP A 118 -3.07 13.01 13.45
C ASP A 118 -2.22 12.53 14.62
N LYS A 119 -2.88 12.15 15.71
CA LYS A 119 -2.19 11.63 16.90
C LYS A 119 -1.42 10.35 16.60
N GLU A 120 -1.98 9.46 15.79
CA GLU A 120 -1.31 8.24 15.39
C GLU A 120 -0.09 8.52 14.50
N ILE A 121 -0.20 9.51 13.59
CA ILE A 121 0.94 9.97 12.76
C ILE A 121 2.08 10.47 13.66
N GLU A 122 1.79 11.34 14.63
CA GLU A 122 2.78 11.84 15.58
C GLU A 122 3.44 10.72 16.39
N ASP A 123 2.67 9.75 16.85
CA ASP A 123 3.18 8.63 17.65
C ASP A 123 4.03 7.67 16.79
N ILE A 124 3.68 7.44 15.51
CA ILE A 124 4.52 6.72 14.57
C ILE A 124 5.86 7.46 14.34
N ILE A 125 5.82 8.77 14.14
CA ILE A 125 7.03 9.58 13.96
C ILE A 125 7.96 9.46 15.17
N LYS A 126 7.42 9.45 16.38
CA LYS A 126 8.22 9.24 17.62
C LYS A 126 8.90 7.88 17.61
N VAL A 127 8.16 6.80 17.28
CA VAL A 127 8.75 5.46 17.16
C VAL A 127 9.87 5.44 16.13
N VAL A 128 9.67 6.06 14.98
CA VAL A 128 10.71 6.12 13.91
C VAL A 128 11.94 6.87 14.40
N SER A 129 11.76 7.98 15.12
CA SER A 129 12.86 8.80 15.66
C SER A 129 13.75 8.04 16.63
N GLU A 130 13.23 7.08 17.38
CA GLU A 130 14.05 6.19 18.24
C GLU A 130 15.05 5.38 17.41
N TYR A 131 14.63 4.90 16.25
CA TYR A 131 15.50 4.14 15.33
C TYR A 131 16.41 5.04 14.49
N GLU A 132 15.99 6.27 14.16
CA GLU A 132 16.91 7.27 13.59
C GLU A 132 18.11 7.50 14.53
N ASN A 133 17.84 7.73 15.81
CA ASN A 133 18.86 7.94 16.82
C ASN A 133 19.74 6.69 17.00
N LYS A 134 19.14 5.51 17.08
CA LYS A 134 19.85 4.24 17.29
C LYS A 134 20.81 3.91 16.14
N TYR A 135 20.40 4.19 14.90
CA TYR A 135 21.15 3.84 13.70
C TYR A 135 21.91 5.03 13.10
N GLU A 136 21.87 6.20 13.77
CA GLU A 136 22.49 7.47 13.29
C GLU A 136 22.13 7.76 11.82
N LYS A 137 20.86 7.49 11.45
CA LYS A 137 20.38 7.50 10.07
C LYS A 137 19.01 8.19 9.98
N LYS A 138 18.86 9.10 9.03
CA LYS A 138 17.54 9.67 8.72
C LYS A 138 16.61 8.64 8.10
N ILE A 139 15.38 8.57 8.63
CA ILE A 139 14.31 7.68 8.18
C ILE A 139 13.09 8.56 7.85
N PRO A 140 12.99 9.12 6.63
CA PRO A 140 11.89 9.99 6.27
C PRO A 140 10.55 9.26 6.41
N VAL A 141 9.58 9.94 6.98
CA VAL A 141 8.21 9.46 7.13
C VAL A 141 7.34 10.06 6.04
N ILE A 142 6.63 9.22 5.30
CA ILE A 142 5.74 9.58 4.20
C ILE A 142 4.30 9.32 4.65
N VAL A 143 3.42 10.31 4.56
CA VAL A 143 2.00 10.16 4.90
C VAL A 143 1.19 9.84 3.66
N ALA A 144 0.36 8.80 3.72
CA ALA A 144 -0.54 8.34 2.69
C ALA A 144 -1.98 8.19 3.22
N GLY A 145 -2.95 8.15 2.31
CA GLY A 145 -4.36 7.96 2.64
C GLY A 145 -5.11 9.27 2.85
N GLY A 146 -5.95 9.62 1.88
CA GLY A 146 -6.77 10.84 1.92
C GLY A 146 -6.04 12.11 1.52
N ILE A 147 -4.79 12.05 1.07
CA ILE A 147 -4.06 13.20 0.53
C ILE A 147 -4.55 13.48 -0.89
N TYR A 148 -5.16 14.63 -1.09
CA TYR A 148 -5.79 14.97 -2.37
C TYR A 148 -5.49 16.39 -2.86
N ASN A 149 -5.34 17.35 -1.98
CA ASN A 149 -5.15 18.77 -2.29
C ASN A 149 -3.98 19.39 -1.50
N LYS A 150 -3.69 20.66 -1.80
CA LYS A 150 -2.59 21.41 -1.16
C LYS A 150 -2.73 21.48 0.38
N ASN A 151 -3.96 21.57 0.89
CA ASN A 151 -4.16 21.67 2.34
C ASN A 151 -3.81 20.36 3.02
N ASP A 152 -4.17 19.22 2.42
CA ASP A 152 -3.80 17.89 2.94
C ASP A 152 -2.27 17.72 2.99
N VAL A 153 -1.58 18.15 1.92
CA VAL A 153 -0.11 18.11 1.85
C VAL A 153 0.50 19.00 2.94
N SER A 154 0.02 20.26 3.06
CA SER A 154 0.51 21.19 4.06
C SER A 154 0.25 20.69 5.49
N HIS A 155 -0.87 20.02 5.72
CA HIS A 155 -1.22 19.43 7.01
C HIS A 155 -0.25 18.30 7.38
N ALA A 156 0.00 17.36 6.45
CA ALA A 156 0.96 16.28 6.67
C ALA A 156 2.36 16.81 7.04
N PHE A 157 2.85 17.83 6.35
CA PHE A 157 4.13 18.46 6.68
C PHE A 157 4.13 19.14 8.06
N LYS A 158 3.02 19.75 8.48
CA LYS A 158 2.90 20.33 9.84
C LYS A 158 2.97 19.28 10.93
N LEU A 159 2.51 18.05 10.67
CA LEU A 159 2.64 16.91 11.58
C LEU A 159 4.05 16.30 11.61
N GLY A 160 4.96 16.78 10.78
CA GLY A 160 6.35 16.29 10.72
C GLY A 160 6.65 15.28 9.62
N ALA A 161 5.74 15.05 8.68
CA ALA A 161 6.03 14.20 7.53
C ALA A 161 7.14 14.80 6.66
N ALA A 162 8.00 13.95 6.12
CA ALA A 162 9.02 14.34 5.13
C ALA A 162 8.49 14.35 3.69
N GLY A 163 7.33 13.74 3.46
CA GLY A 163 6.68 13.67 2.15
C GLY A 163 5.27 13.10 2.24
N VAL A 164 4.61 13.02 1.10
CA VAL A 164 3.27 12.45 0.98
C VAL A 164 3.19 11.46 -0.19
N GLN A 165 2.29 10.47 -0.06
CA GLN A 165 1.96 9.54 -1.14
C GLN A 165 0.54 9.82 -1.61
N VAL A 166 0.38 10.06 -2.92
CA VAL A 166 -0.89 10.38 -3.56
C VAL A 166 -1.16 9.38 -4.68
N GLY A 167 -2.32 8.73 -4.64
CA GLY A 167 -2.72 7.75 -5.65
C GLY A 167 -3.92 8.23 -6.48
N THR A 168 -5.08 8.21 -5.86
CA THR A 168 -6.41 8.44 -6.50
C THR A 168 -6.44 9.66 -7.43
N ARG A 169 -5.87 10.79 -7.01
CA ARG A 169 -5.86 12.02 -7.80
C ARG A 169 -5.16 11.87 -9.15
N PHE A 170 -4.16 11.01 -9.24
CA PHE A 170 -3.39 10.83 -10.48
C PHE A 170 -3.98 9.80 -11.45
N VAL A 171 -4.96 9.00 -11.00
CA VAL A 171 -5.59 7.97 -11.85
C VAL A 171 -6.25 8.59 -13.09
N THR A 172 -6.90 9.73 -12.96
CA THR A 172 -7.64 10.41 -14.02
C THR A 172 -6.78 11.34 -14.90
N THR A 173 -5.47 11.38 -14.67
CA THR A 173 -4.56 12.22 -15.48
C THR A 173 -4.20 11.58 -16.81
N HIS A 174 -3.67 12.37 -17.73
CA HIS A 174 -3.21 11.88 -19.03
C HIS A 174 -1.99 10.97 -18.90
N GLU A 175 -1.13 11.23 -17.91
CA GLU A 175 0.11 10.49 -17.64
C GLU A 175 -0.15 9.08 -17.09
N CYS A 176 -1.32 8.84 -16.49
CA CYS A 176 -1.70 7.51 -16.04
C CYS A 176 -1.98 6.62 -17.25
N ASP A 177 -1.36 5.46 -17.32
CA ASP A 177 -1.50 4.48 -18.40
C ASP A 177 -2.71 3.53 -18.22
N ALA A 178 -3.55 3.77 -17.21
CA ALA A 178 -4.79 3.02 -17.02
C ALA A 178 -5.73 3.17 -18.24
N PRO A 179 -6.49 2.13 -18.60
CA PRO A 179 -7.47 2.18 -19.67
C PRO A 179 -8.51 3.28 -19.44
N LEU A 180 -9.05 3.84 -20.53
CA LEU A 180 -10.02 4.94 -20.45
C LEU A 180 -11.23 4.57 -19.60
N ALA A 181 -11.80 3.37 -19.77
CA ALA A 181 -12.94 2.90 -18.99
C ALA A 181 -12.65 2.87 -17.47
N TYR A 182 -11.40 2.53 -17.07
CA TYR A 182 -10.99 2.60 -15.67
C TYR A 182 -10.97 4.05 -15.16
N LYS A 183 -10.44 4.99 -15.93
CA LYS A 183 -10.43 6.43 -15.58
C LYS A 183 -11.84 7.00 -15.50
N GLU A 184 -12.70 6.63 -16.45
CA GLU A 184 -14.12 7.05 -16.49
C GLU A 184 -14.89 6.52 -15.27
N ALA A 185 -14.60 5.31 -14.80
CA ALA A 185 -15.18 4.78 -13.57
C ALA A 185 -14.85 5.66 -12.35
N TYR A 186 -13.63 6.22 -12.28
CA TYR A 186 -13.27 7.17 -11.23
C TYR A 186 -13.95 8.54 -11.40
N ILE A 187 -14.02 9.06 -12.63
CA ILE A 187 -14.63 10.37 -12.93
C ILE A 187 -16.13 10.36 -12.63
N ASN A 188 -16.79 9.24 -12.91
CA ASN A 188 -18.24 9.10 -12.74
C ASN A 188 -18.65 8.59 -11.33
N ALA A 189 -17.67 8.13 -10.52
CA ALA A 189 -17.94 7.62 -9.18
C ALA A 189 -18.54 8.71 -8.29
N LYS A 190 -19.59 8.32 -7.56
CA LYS A 190 -20.19 9.16 -6.54
C LYS A 190 -19.67 8.76 -5.17
N GLU A 191 -19.71 9.68 -4.22
CA GLU A 191 -19.23 9.43 -2.87
C GLU A 191 -19.92 8.23 -2.21
N GLU A 192 -21.20 8.04 -2.49
CA GLU A 192 -22.01 6.92 -2.02
C GLU A 192 -21.63 5.56 -2.64
N GLU A 193 -20.89 5.55 -3.73
CA GLU A 193 -20.42 4.34 -4.41
C GLU A 193 -19.05 3.88 -3.92
N ILE A 194 -18.40 4.67 -3.05
CA ILE A 194 -17.10 4.29 -2.46
C ILE A 194 -17.37 3.49 -1.18
N ARG A 195 -16.97 2.21 -1.17
CA ARG A 195 -17.25 1.30 -0.06
C ARG A 195 -16.05 0.46 0.36
N ILE A 196 -16.12 -0.09 1.57
CA ILE A 196 -15.23 -1.15 2.02
C ILE A 196 -15.76 -2.49 1.52
N THR A 197 -14.88 -3.32 1.00
CA THR A 197 -15.16 -4.69 0.57
C THR A 197 -14.15 -5.67 1.16
N VAL A 198 -14.50 -6.95 1.17
CA VAL A 198 -13.61 -8.01 1.66
C VAL A 198 -12.71 -8.49 0.54
N SER A 199 -11.41 -8.59 0.81
CA SER A 199 -10.45 -9.16 -0.12
C SER A 199 -10.13 -10.61 0.24
N PRO A 200 -9.92 -11.49 -0.75
CA PRO A 200 -9.41 -12.85 -0.53
C PRO A 200 -8.04 -12.90 0.17
N ALA A 201 -7.33 -11.77 0.22
CA ALA A 201 -6.09 -11.63 0.99
C ALA A 201 -6.32 -11.50 2.51
N GLY A 202 -7.59 -11.49 2.97
CA GLY A 202 -7.96 -11.40 4.38
C GLY A 202 -7.94 -9.98 4.96
N LEU A 203 -7.82 -8.96 4.11
CA LEU A 203 -7.82 -7.55 4.50
C LEU A 203 -9.07 -6.85 3.94
N PRO A 204 -9.63 -5.85 4.65
CA PRO A 204 -10.60 -4.96 4.04
C PRO A 204 -9.95 -4.13 2.94
N GLY A 205 -10.74 -3.79 1.91
CA GLY A 205 -10.27 -2.96 0.80
C GLY A 205 -11.28 -1.88 0.46
N ARG A 206 -10.82 -0.69 0.08
CA ARG A 206 -11.71 0.36 -0.40
C ARG A 206 -11.76 0.36 -1.91
N ALA A 207 -12.97 0.34 -2.47
CA ALA A 207 -13.22 0.25 -3.90
C ALA A 207 -14.46 1.04 -4.31
N ILE A 208 -14.54 1.38 -5.60
CA ILE A 208 -15.74 1.92 -6.25
C ILE A 208 -16.72 0.77 -6.48
N GLU A 209 -17.98 0.97 -6.11
CA GLU A 209 -19.04 0.03 -6.38
C GLU A 209 -19.28 -0.10 -7.89
N ASN A 210 -19.40 -1.33 -8.36
CA ASN A 210 -19.65 -1.66 -9.75
C ASN A 210 -20.44 -2.99 -9.85
N GLU A 211 -20.65 -3.49 -11.05
CA GLU A 211 -21.36 -4.75 -11.28
C GLU A 211 -20.65 -5.95 -10.65
N PHE A 212 -19.30 -5.94 -10.61
CA PHE A 212 -18.52 -6.98 -9.94
C PHE A 212 -18.84 -7.08 -8.45
N LEU A 213 -18.84 -5.95 -7.74
CA LEU A 213 -19.14 -5.92 -6.29
C LEU A 213 -20.61 -6.24 -6.01
N ARG A 214 -21.55 -5.78 -6.86
CA ARG A 214 -22.96 -6.15 -6.76
C ARG A 214 -23.22 -7.66 -6.95
N ARG A 215 -22.44 -8.31 -7.81
CA ARG A 215 -22.50 -9.78 -7.95
C ARG A 215 -21.90 -10.47 -6.74
N LEU A 216 -20.81 -9.94 -6.19
CA LEU A 216 -20.17 -10.47 -4.99
C LEU A 216 -21.12 -10.41 -3.77
N ASP A 217 -21.92 -9.37 -3.64
CA ASP A 217 -22.93 -9.26 -2.57
C ASP A 217 -24.03 -10.34 -2.66
N LYS A 218 -24.24 -10.91 -3.86
CA LYS A 218 -25.20 -12.01 -4.08
C LYS A 218 -24.58 -13.39 -3.82
N GLY A 219 -23.26 -13.47 -3.70
CA GLY A 219 -22.53 -14.71 -3.43
C GLY A 219 -21.15 -14.76 -4.07
N ASN A 220 -20.43 -15.83 -3.77
CA ASN A 220 -19.08 -16.01 -4.29
C ASN A 220 -19.04 -16.08 -5.82
N ILE A 221 -18.06 -15.42 -6.41
CA ILE A 221 -17.80 -15.45 -7.85
C ILE A 221 -16.85 -16.64 -8.15
N PRO A 222 -17.26 -17.65 -8.94
CA PRO A 222 -16.44 -18.83 -9.20
C PRO A 222 -15.08 -18.48 -9.81
N VAL A 223 -14.04 -19.10 -9.28
CA VAL A 223 -12.67 -18.95 -9.79
C VAL A 223 -12.51 -19.75 -11.07
N ARG A 224 -12.38 -19.07 -12.20
CA ARG A 224 -12.20 -19.70 -13.53
C ARG A 224 -10.77 -20.17 -13.77
N LYS A 225 -9.78 -19.38 -13.30
CA LYS A 225 -8.36 -19.63 -13.48
C LYS A 225 -7.60 -19.32 -12.19
N CYS A 226 -6.68 -20.18 -11.79
CA CYS A 226 -5.77 -19.93 -10.69
C CYS A 226 -4.44 -19.37 -11.22
N TYR A 227 -3.92 -18.36 -10.54
CA TYR A 227 -2.64 -17.69 -10.84
C TYR A 227 -1.55 -18.01 -9.81
N ASP A 228 -1.84 -18.87 -8.83
CA ASP A 228 -0.93 -19.25 -7.72
C ASP A 228 -0.30 -18.03 -7.01
N CYS A 229 -1.10 -16.96 -6.86
CA CYS A 229 -0.64 -15.66 -6.39
C CYS A 229 -0.55 -15.54 -4.86
N LEU A 230 -1.30 -16.38 -4.12
CA LEU A 230 -1.35 -16.39 -2.65
C LEU A 230 -1.15 -17.81 -2.13
N SER A 231 -0.13 -18.03 -1.30
CA SER A 231 0.26 -19.35 -0.79
C SER A 231 -0.80 -20.07 0.06
N LYS A 232 -1.72 -19.33 0.68
CA LYS A 232 -2.81 -19.85 1.53
C LYS A 232 -4.19 -19.75 0.86
N CYS A 233 -4.26 -19.45 -0.42
CA CYS A 233 -5.52 -19.31 -1.14
C CYS A 233 -6.16 -20.68 -1.38
N ASN A 234 -7.39 -20.88 -0.89
CA ASN A 234 -8.22 -22.01 -1.25
C ASN A 234 -9.28 -21.57 -2.28
N ARG A 235 -9.14 -22.02 -3.51
CA ARG A 235 -10.01 -21.64 -4.65
C ARG A 235 -11.49 -21.95 -4.45
N VAL A 236 -11.81 -22.89 -3.57
CA VAL A 236 -13.20 -23.29 -3.30
C VAL A 236 -13.88 -22.33 -2.31
N ASP A 237 -13.11 -21.79 -1.36
CA ASP A 237 -13.65 -21.05 -0.22
C ASP A 237 -13.56 -19.55 -0.39
N ILE A 238 -12.71 -19.04 -1.32
CA ILE A 238 -12.55 -17.59 -1.50
C ILE A 238 -13.76 -16.97 -2.20
N PRO A 239 -14.11 -15.72 -1.86
CA PRO A 239 -15.25 -15.04 -2.48
C PRO A 239 -15.05 -14.74 -3.97
N TYR A 240 -13.81 -14.58 -4.43
CA TYR A 240 -13.41 -14.36 -5.84
C TYR A 240 -11.90 -14.48 -6.01
N CYS A 241 -11.41 -14.55 -7.25
CA CYS A 241 -9.98 -14.47 -7.55
C CYS A 241 -9.54 -13.01 -7.64
N ILE A 242 -8.75 -12.53 -6.66
CA ILE A 242 -8.29 -11.14 -6.63
C ILE A 242 -7.40 -10.80 -7.84
N THR A 243 -6.53 -11.72 -8.25
CA THR A 243 -5.64 -11.49 -9.40
C THR A 243 -6.43 -11.33 -10.69
N ASP A 244 -7.48 -12.15 -10.90
CA ASP A 244 -8.35 -12.03 -12.07
C ASP A 244 -9.10 -10.70 -12.08
N ALA A 245 -9.64 -10.28 -10.94
CA ALA A 245 -10.34 -9.00 -10.80
C ALA A 245 -9.40 -7.79 -11.02
N LEU A 246 -8.13 -7.86 -10.59
CA LEU A 246 -7.14 -6.81 -10.84
C LEU A 246 -6.64 -6.80 -12.30
N ILE A 247 -6.53 -7.96 -12.95
CA ILE A 247 -6.23 -8.05 -14.38
C ILE A 247 -7.37 -7.46 -15.22
N SER A 248 -8.63 -7.72 -14.83
CA SER A 248 -9.80 -7.08 -15.47
C SER A 248 -9.74 -5.56 -15.36
N ALA A 249 -9.38 -5.02 -14.18
CA ALA A 249 -9.16 -3.59 -13.99
C ALA A 249 -8.09 -3.04 -14.94
N ALA A 250 -6.94 -3.69 -15.03
CA ALA A 250 -5.84 -3.29 -15.90
C ALA A 250 -6.19 -3.36 -17.40
N ARG A 251 -7.20 -4.16 -17.76
CA ARG A 251 -7.72 -4.27 -19.16
C ARG A 251 -8.88 -3.34 -19.46
N GLY A 252 -9.40 -2.63 -18.46
CA GLY A 252 -10.57 -1.76 -18.61
C GLY A 252 -11.92 -2.51 -18.61
N ASP A 253 -11.93 -3.79 -18.23
CA ASP A 253 -13.16 -4.56 -18.04
C ASP A 253 -13.76 -4.26 -16.65
N VAL A 254 -14.33 -3.05 -16.53
CA VAL A 254 -14.78 -2.49 -15.26
C VAL A 254 -15.92 -3.27 -14.60
N ASP A 255 -16.71 -4.02 -15.38
CA ASP A 255 -17.82 -4.82 -14.86
C ASP A 255 -17.37 -6.14 -14.22
N ASN A 256 -16.15 -6.57 -14.50
CA ASN A 256 -15.53 -7.75 -13.90
C ASN A 256 -14.33 -7.40 -13.01
N ALA A 257 -14.10 -6.12 -12.78
CA ALA A 257 -12.92 -5.60 -12.10
C ALA A 257 -13.16 -5.25 -10.64
N LEU A 258 -12.13 -5.44 -9.81
CA LEU A 258 -12.05 -4.78 -8.52
C LEU A 258 -11.38 -3.40 -8.70
N LEU A 259 -12.18 -2.35 -8.58
CA LEU A 259 -11.74 -0.97 -8.80
C LEU A 259 -11.31 -0.35 -7.45
N PHE A 260 -10.11 -0.65 -6.99
CA PHE A 260 -9.57 -0.07 -5.77
C PHE A 260 -9.39 1.45 -5.88
N CYS A 261 -9.84 2.19 -4.89
CA CYS A 261 -9.74 3.65 -4.85
C CYS A 261 -9.57 4.16 -3.42
N GLY A 262 -9.06 5.37 -3.26
CA GLY A 262 -9.10 6.10 -1.98
C GLY A 262 -10.48 6.70 -1.72
N ALA A 263 -10.67 7.22 -0.51
CA ALA A 263 -11.94 7.84 -0.12
C ALA A 263 -12.29 9.13 -0.89
N ASN A 264 -11.35 9.68 -1.66
CA ASN A 264 -11.51 10.90 -2.46
C ASN A 264 -11.51 10.59 -3.98
N ALA A 265 -11.94 9.40 -4.38
CA ALA A 265 -12.12 9.06 -5.80
C ALA A 265 -13.29 9.84 -6.39
#